data_ccb9f89ef83c15bd84c41d20e049b348
#
_entry.id   ccb9f89ef83c15bd84c41d20e049b348
#
_cell.length_a   1.000
_cell.length_b   1.000
_cell.length_c   1.000
_cell.angle_alpha   90.00
_cell.angle_beta   90.00
_cell.angle_gamma   90.00
#
_symmetry.space_group_name_H-M   'P 1'
#
loop_
_entity.id
_entity.type
_entity.pdbx_description
1 polymer ?
#
loop_
_entity_poly.entity_id
_entity_poly.type
_entity_poly.pdbx_seq_one_letter_code
_entity_poly.pdbx_strand_id
1 'polypeptide(L)'
;VADGGPAGRDYQPLLSGIKDTLKADLSLCHLEVPLGPKEGPFFGYPAFLAPPEVAKGLVDVGYDSCSTASNHTLDRGVSAITSTLDAMDAVGLKHTGSFRTQEESAAPLILDAGGVRVAQLSFTYGFNGIPLPQPWRANQINAEKILADARAARAAGAEVVVLSVQWGNEYQHEATAEQKALARQLLADPALDLIIGTHVHVVQPFEKIGTKWVAYGLGNEVARHAEPRGVTEEGAIARFKFEQRAEGWTVVEASYTPTLVELGPPIRLVDLTRVPATARRTEAINRTEGVVFSMGANGQGLARAKP
;
A
#
# COMPACT_ATOMS: atom_id res chain seq x y z
N VAL A 1 0.44 -18.20 -6.04
CA VAL A 1 1.56 -17.25 -6.04
C VAL A 1 2.74 -17.77 -5.21
N ALA A 2 2.53 -18.76 -4.33
CA ALA A 2 3.56 -19.27 -3.42
C ALA A 2 4.78 -19.93 -4.11
N ASP A 3 4.64 -20.39 -5.33
CA ASP A 3 5.67 -21.10 -6.10
C ASP A 3 6.41 -20.24 -7.14
N GLY A 4 6.05 -18.95 -7.28
CA GLY A 4 6.75 -18.00 -8.17
C GLY A 4 6.72 -18.34 -9.66
N GLY A 5 5.88 -19.29 -10.08
CA GLY A 5 5.74 -19.72 -11.46
C GLY A 5 6.74 -20.78 -11.91
N PRO A 6 6.80 -21.09 -13.23
CA PRO A 6 7.55 -22.24 -13.76
C PRO A 6 9.09 -22.08 -13.67
N ALA A 7 9.61 -20.89 -13.47
CA ALA A 7 11.05 -20.63 -13.30
C ALA A 7 11.51 -20.65 -11.83
N GLY A 8 10.77 -21.31 -10.93
CA GLY A 8 10.96 -21.22 -9.49
C GLY A 8 10.25 -19.98 -8.93
N ARG A 9 10.77 -19.36 -7.88
CA ARG A 9 10.13 -18.22 -7.22
C ARG A 9 10.50 -16.86 -7.84
N ASP A 10 10.34 -16.75 -9.15
CA ASP A 10 10.51 -15.50 -9.89
C ASP A 10 9.14 -14.80 -10.04
N TYR A 11 9.01 -13.63 -9.42
CA TYR A 11 7.78 -12.82 -9.45
C TYR A 11 7.77 -11.75 -10.55
N GLN A 12 8.86 -11.60 -11.32
CA GLN A 12 8.93 -10.62 -12.39
C GLN A 12 7.86 -10.84 -13.46
N PRO A 13 7.59 -12.05 -13.96
CA PRO A 13 6.54 -12.26 -14.96
C PRO A 13 5.13 -11.88 -14.48
N LEU A 14 4.88 -12.03 -13.16
CA LEU A 14 3.61 -11.66 -12.54
C LEU A 14 3.43 -10.14 -12.51
N LEU A 15 4.49 -9.39 -12.15
CA LEU A 15 4.44 -7.95 -11.84
C LEU A 15 4.82 -7.04 -13.03
N SER A 16 5.45 -7.59 -14.07
CA SER A 16 6.01 -6.80 -15.18
C SER A 16 5.01 -5.87 -15.89
N GLY A 17 3.71 -6.21 -15.84
CA GLY A 17 2.65 -5.44 -16.51
C GLY A 17 2.41 -4.04 -15.89
N ILE A 18 2.95 -3.76 -14.70
CA ILE A 18 2.83 -2.45 -14.05
C ILE A 18 4.16 -1.68 -13.97
N LYS A 19 5.26 -2.24 -14.51
CA LYS A 19 6.60 -1.65 -14.38
C LYS A 19 6.69 -0.20 -14.87
N ASP A 20 6.08 0.09 -16.01
CA ASP A 20 6.07 1.46 -16.55
C ASP A 20 5.15 2.40 -15.76
N THR A 21 4.11 1.85 -15.14
CA THR A 21 3.18 2.58 -14.29
C THR A 21 3.84 3.04 -13.00
N LEU A 22 4.83 2.29 -12.49
CA LEU A 22 5.56 2.62 -11.26
C LEU A 22 6.70 3.63 -11.44
N LYS A 23 6.97 4.10 -12.66
CA LYS A 23 8.00 5.13 -12.89
C LYS A 23 7.57 6.46 -12.24
N ALA A 24 8.16 6.76 -11.10
CA ALA A 24 7.96 7.97 -10.28
C ALA A 24 9.26 8.26 -9.52
N ASP A 25 9.33 9.41 -8.86
CA ASP A 25 10.47 9.73 -7.97
C ASP A 25 10.47 8.84 -6.71
N LEU A 26 9.31 8.32 -6.31
CA LEU A 26 9.15 7.39 -5.20
C LEU A 26 7.93 6.50 -5.42
N SER A 27 8.09 5.18 -5.31
CA SER A 27 7.02 4.19 -5.43
C SER A 27 6.87 3.38 -4.15
N LEU A 28 5.68 3.45 -3.54
CA LEU A 28 5.36 2.83 -2.26
C LEU A 28 4.40 1.65 -2.45
N CYS A 29 4.62 0.55 -1.72
CA CYS A 29 3.71 -0.59 -1.66
C CYS A 29 3.22 -0.89 -0.24
N HIS A 30 2.23 -1.76 -0.13
CA HIS A 30 1.85 -2.42 1.10
C HIS A 30 2.14 -3.91 1.00
N LEU A 31 2.97 -4.42 1.90
CA LEU A 31 3.27 -5.84 2.05
C LEU A 31 2.44 -6.38 3.21
N GLU A 32 1.32 -7.00 2.89
CA GLU A 32 0.33 -7.43 3.89
C GLU A 32 0.77 -8.68 4.66
N VAL A 33 1.41 -9.63 3.97
CA VAL A 33 1.76 -10.93 4.55
C VAL A 33 3.25 -11.02 4.89
N PRO A 34 3.62 -11.70 5.98
CA PRO A 34 5.02 -11.89 6.33
C PRO A 34 5.75 -12.79 5.33
N LEU A 35 7.05 -12.54 5.18
CA LEU A 35 7.96 -13.34 4.38
C LEU A 35 8.75 -14.31 5.25
N GLY A 36 8.83 -15.55 4.80
CA GLY A 36 9.56 -16.63 5.49
C GLY A 36 11.03 -16.73 5.07
N PRO A 37 11.76 -17.71 5.65
CA PRO A 37 13.08 -18.06 5.19
C PRO A 37 13.01 -18.71 3.80
N LYS A 38 14.15 -18.70 3.07
CA LYS A 38 14.24 -19.18 1.69
C LYS A 38 13.78 -20.62 1.50
N GLU A 39 14.05 -21.46 2.49
CA GLU A 39 13.73 -22.88 2.47
C GLU A 39 12.27 -23.17 2.80
N GLY A 40 11.52 -22.15 3.30
CA GLY A 40 10.15 -22.31 3.82
C GLY A 40 10.14 -22.98 5.20
N PRO A 41 9.03 -23.66 5.57
CA PRO A 41 7.82 -23.86 4.80
C PRO A 41 7.02 -22.57 4.58
N PHE A 42 6.23 -22.51 3.47
CA PHE A 42 5.33 -21.40 3.17
C PHE A 42 3.89 -21.78 3.44
N PHE A 43 3.08 -20.79 3.79
CA PHE A 43 1.70 -21.03 4.21
C PHE A 43 0.76 -19.97 3.59
N GLY A 44 -0.41 -20.42 3.20
CA GLY A 44 -1.55 -19.60 2.79
C GLY A 44 -2.50 -19.31 3.96
N TYR A 45 -3.74 -18.90 3.58
CA TYR A 45 -4.81 -18.63 4.55
C TYR A 45 -4.99 -19.78 5.57
N PRO A 46 -5.31 -19.49 6.85
CA PRO A 46 -5.57 -18.16 7.41
C PRO A 46 -4.34 -17.45 8.00
N ALA A 47 -3.20 -18.13 8.15
CA ALA A 47 -1.98 -17.59 8.74
C ALA A 47 -0.84 -17.73 7.73
N PHE A 48 -0.52 -16.62 7.08
CA PHE A 48 0.36 -16.58 5.93
C PHE A 48 1.85 -16.64 6.28
N LEU A 49 2.62 -17.15 5.33
CA LEU A 49 4.07 -16.98 5.26
C LEU A 49 4.50 -17.13 3.79
N ALA A 50 4.83 -16.02 3.14
CA ALA A 50 5.18 -16.01 1.73
C ALA A 50 6.69 -16.22 1.51
N PRO A 51 7.12 -16.63 0.30
CA PRO A 51 8.53 -16.72 -0.05
C PRO A 51 9.25 -15.36 0.00
N PRO A 52 10.51 -15.29 0.46
CA PRO A 52 11.26 -14.04 0.58
C PRO A 52 11.58 -13.41 -0.78
N GLU A 53 11.56 -14.19 -1.86
CA GLU A 53 11.77 -13.72 -3.25
C GLU A 53 10.71 -12.72 -3.71
N VAL A 54 9.56 -12.62 -3.00
CA VAL A 54 8.56 -11.56 -3.22
C VAL A 54 9.20 -10.18 -3.10
N ALA A 55 10.05 -9.95 -2.09
CA ALA A 55 10.74 -8.67 -1.90
C ALA A 55 11.58 -8.29 -3.13
N LYS A 56 12.31 -9.27 -3.72
CA LYS A 56 13.05 -9.03 -4.96
C LYS A 56 12.13 -8.68 -6.14
N GLY A 57 11.00 -9.37 -6.28
CA GLY A 57 10.01 -9.07 -7.32
C GLY A 57 9.47 -7.65 -7.22
N LEU A 58 9.26 -7.15 -6.00
CA LEU A 58 8.81 -5.77 -5.77
C LEU A 58 9.86 -4.73 -6.18
N VAL A 59 11.15 -4.96 -5.86
CA VAL A 59 12.25 -4.09 -6.30
C VAL A 59 12.41 -4.14 -7.82
N ASP A 60 12.38 -5.32 -8.42
CA ASP A 60 12.57 -5.51 -9.87
C ASP A 60 11.49 -4.79 -10.71
N VAL A 61 10.27 -4.64 -10.16
CA VAL A 61 9.20 -3.90 -10.83
C VAL A 61 9.27 -2.40 -10.60
N GLY A 62 9.95 -1.95 -9.52
CA GLY A 62 10.21 -0.53 -9.28
C GLY A 62 9.66 0.05 -7.99
N TYR A 63 9.34 -0.77 -6.98
CA TYR A 63 9.01 -0.27 -5.65
C TYR A 63 10.25 0.06 -4.83
N ASP A 64 10.21 1.18 -4.11
CA ASP A 64 11.31 1.68 -3.26
C ASP A 64 11.11 1.30 -1.79
N SER A 65 9.86 1.27 -1.34
CA SER A 65 9.51 1.00 0.06
C SER A 65 8.13 0.36 0.19
N CYS A 66 7.94 -0.50 1.20
CA CYS A 66 6.63 -1.02 1.54
C CYS A 66 6.26 -0.76 3.01
N SER A 67 4.98 -0.48 3.24
CA SER A 67 4.38 -0.54 4.57
C SER A 67 4.19 -1.99 5.00
N THR A 68 4.46 -2.31 6.27
CA THR A 68 4.44 -3.68 6.82
C THR A 68 3.52 -3.84 8.03
N ALA A 69 2.87 -2.75 8.51
CA ALA A 69 1.84 -2.87 9.54
C ALA A 69 0.54 -3.39 8.92
N SER A 70 0.20 -4.62 9.22
CA SER A 70 -0.93 -5.38 8.67
C SER A 70 -1.57 -6.24 9.75
N ASN A 71 -2.84 -6.62 9.56
CA ASN A 71 -3.50 -7.62 10.39
C ASN A 71 -2.77 -8.98 10.35
N HIS A 72 -1.98 -9.25 9.31
CA HIS A 72 -1.17 -10.46 9.15
C HIS A 72 0.29 -10.32 9.62
N THR A 73 0.71 -9.17 10.11
CA THR A 73 2.09 -8.94 10.59
C THR A 73 2.55 -9.99 11.62
N LEU A 74 1.64 -10.46 12.47
CA LEU A 74 1.94 -11.40 13.55
C LEU A 74 1.56 -12.86 13.25
N ASP A 75 1.14 -13.20 12.04
CA ASP A 75 0.66 -14.55 11.67
C ASP A 75 1.63 -15.68 12.05
N ARG A 76 2.92 -15.39 12.03
CA ARG A 76 3.99 -16.35 12.41
C ARG A 76 4.90 -15.79 13.50
N GLY A 77 4.38 -14.83 14.29
CA GLY A 77 5.08 -14.25 15.45
C GLY A 77 6.26 -13.36 15.07
N VAL A 78 7.07 -13.06 16.08
CA VAL A 78 8.20 -12.12 15.97
C VAL A 78 9.26 -12.59 14.96
N SER A 79 9.50 -13.90 14.85
CA SER A 79 10.46 -14.43 13.88
C SER A 79 10.08 -14.12 12.44
N ALA A 80 8.79 -14.08 12.12
CA ALA A 80 8.33 -13.74 10.79
C ALA A 80 8.44 -12.23 10.51
N ILE A 81 8.28 -11.36 11.51
CA ILE A 81 8.64 -9.94 11.37
C ILE A 81 10.12 -9.83 11.00
N THR A 82 10.99 -10.49 11.76
CA THR A 82 12.45 -10.44 11.50
C THR A 82 12.78 -10.94 10.10
N SER A 83 12.31 -12.13 9.71
CA SER A 83 12.59 -12.69 8.38
C SER A 83 12.02 -11.83 7.23
N THR A 84 10.87 -11.16 7.44
CA THR A 84 10.29 -10.22 6.47
C THR A 84 11.23 -9.02 6.25
N LEU A 85 11.62 -8.36 7.33
CA LEU A 85 12.44 -7.16 7.25
C LEU A 85 13.85 -7.47 6.73
N ASP A 86 14.42 -8.61 7.13
CA ASP A 86 15.72 -9.08 6.63
C ASP A 86 15.67 -9.40 5.13
N ALA A 87 14.57 -9.99 4.64
CA ALA A 87 14.37 -10.24 3.21
C ALA A 87 14.24 -8.95 2.40
N MET A 88 13.58 -7.93 2.95
CA MET A 88 13.47 -6.61 2.32
C MET A 88 14.82 -5.89 2.31
N ASP A 89 15.54 -5.87 3.43
CA ASP A 89 16.86 -5.26 3.54
C ASP A 89 17.87 -5.90 2.58
N ALA A 90 17.84 -7.23 2.42
CA ALA A 90 18.72 -7.97 1.53
C ALA A 90 18.63 -7.54 0.06
N VAL A 91 17.51 -6.96 -0.36
CA VAL A 91 17.29 -6.45 -1.72
C VAL A 91 17.22 -4.92 -1.80
N GLY A 92 17.42 -4.22 -0.67
CA GLY A 92 17.39 -2.77 -0.58
C GLY A 92 16.00 -2.15 -0.55
N LEU A 93 14.93 -2.97 -0.42
CA LEU A 93 13.55 -2.49 -0.28
C LEU A 93 13.34 -1.90 1.12
N LYS A 94 13.04 -0.61 1.20
CA LYS A 94 12.80 0.07 2.48
C LYS A 94 11.45 -0.36 3.07
N HIS A 95 11.30 -0.19 4.40
CA HIS A 95 10.10 -0.65 5.09
C HIS A 95 9.82 0.16 6.36
N THR A 96 8.55 0.19 6.76
CA THR A 96 8.11 0.75 8.04
C THR A 96 6.77 0.13 8.47
N GLY A 97 6.50 0.16 9.78
CA GLY A 97 5.23 -0.32 10.36
C GLY A 97 5.36 -1.53 11.26
N SER A 98 6.36 -2.39 11.04
CA SER A 98 6.82 -3.43 11.97
C SER A 98 8.32 -3.35 12.16
N PHE A 99 8.85 -3.81 13.30
CA PHE A 99 10.20 -3.49 13.72
C PHE A 99 10.85 -4.65 14.47
N ARG A 100 12.17 -4.78 14.34
CA ARG A 100 13.00 -5.79 15.02
C ARG A 100 13.44 -5.33 16.42
N THR A 101 13.59 -4.01 16.61
CA THR A 101 14.02 -3.41 17.89
C THR A 101 13.21 -2.15 18.21
N GLN A 102 13.27 -1.70 19.45
CA GLN A 102 12.62 -0.47 19.89
C GLN A 102 13.27 0.77 19.25
N GLU A 103 14.59 0.74 19.07
CA GLU A 103 15.35 1.81 18.41
C GLU A 103 14.91 1.97 16.94
N GLU A 104 14.72 0.84 16.22
CA GLU A 104 14.23 0.84 14.86
C GLU A 104 12.82 1.46 14.79
N SER A 105 11.94 1.16 15.76
CA SER A 105 10.58 1.72 15.80
C SER A 105 10.53 3.22 16.12
N ALA A 106 11.56 3.76 16.77
CA ALA A 106 11.65 5.17 17.13
C ALA A 106 12.22 6.05 16.01
N ALA A 107 12.86 5.45 15.00
CA ALA A 107 13.47 6.16 13.89
C ALA A 107 12.46 6.35 12.75
N PRO A 108 12.11 7.59 12.35
CA PRO A 108 11.23 7.80 11.21
C PRO A 108 11.92 7.35 9.91
N LEU A 109 11.19 6.61 9.07
CA LEU A 109 11.67 6.28 7.74
C LEU A 109 11.51 7.51 6.84
N ILE A 110 12.63 8.07 6.38
CA ILE A 110 12.67 9.18 5.43
C ILE A 110 13.35 8.70 4.15
N LEU A 111 12.66 8.86 3.04
CA LEU A 111 13.05 8.44 1.69
C LEU A 111 13.39 9.65 0.84
N ASP A 112 14.25 9.49 -0.14
CA ASP A 112 14.54 10.51 -1.15
C ASP A 112 13.61 10.31 -2.37
N ALA A 113 12.86 11.34 -2.71
CA ALA A 113 11.99 11.38 -3.89
C ALA A 113 12.49 12.48 -4.85
N GLY A 114 13.58 12.21 -5.57
CA GLY A 114 14.15 13.19 -6.50
C GLY A 114 14.68 14.46 -5.81
N GLY A 115 15.27 14.33 -4.62
CA GLY A 115 15.77 15.41 -3.79
C GLY A 115 14.78 15.94 -2.75
N VAL A 116 13.53 15.41 -2.71
CA VAL A 116 12.52 15.75 -1.70
C VAL A 116 12.50 14.67 -0.63
N ARG A 117 12.55 15.07 0.64
CA ARG A 117 12.55 14.14 1.77
C ARG A 117 11.13 13.74 2.15
N VAL A 118 10.73 12.52 1.85
CA VAL A 118 9.40 11.97 2.09
C VAL A 118 9.44 10.99 3.26
N ALA A 119 8.67 11.23 4.31
CA ALA A 119 8.48 10.23 5.36
C ALA A 119 7.31 9.31 5.02
N GLN A 120 7.51 8.01 5.19
CA GLN A 120 6.45 7.01 5.15
C GLN A 120 6.12 6.55 6.57
N LEU A 121 4.85 6.63 6.95
CA LEU A 121 4.28 6.02 8.16
C LEU A 121 3.42 4.83 7.78
N SER A 122 3.32 3.83 8.66
CA SER A 122 2.48 2.65 8.43
C SER A 122 1.81 2.20 9.72
N PHE A 123 0.47 2.00 9.67
CA PHE A 123 -0.34 1.61 10.81
C PHE A 123 -1.45 0.64 10.38
N THR A 124 -1.84 -0.29 11.28
CA THR A 124 -2.95 -1.24 11.07
C THR A 124 -3.99 -1.16 12.18
N TYR A 125 -5.22 -1.56 11.86
CA TYR A 125 -6.30 -1.62 12.85
C TYR A 125 -6.09 -2.70 13.94
N GLY A 126 -5.30 -3.75 13.64
CA GLY A 126 -5.08 -4.85 14.58
C GLY A 126 -4.30 -6.01 13.96
N PHE A 127 -4.26 -7.14 14.66
CA PHE A 127 -3.43 -8.31 14.34
C PHE A 127 -4.23 -9.61 14.41
N ASN A 128 -5.46 -9.65 13.88
CA ASN A 128 -6.34 -10.83 13.86
C ASN A 128 -6.51 -11.51 15.23
N GLY A 129 -6.58 -10.70 16.30
CA GLY A 129 -6.72 -11.19 17.68
C GLY A 129 -5.42 -11.69 18.32
N ILE A 130 -4.30 -11.65 17.60
CA ILE A 130 -2.98 -12.00 18.15
C ILE A 130 -2.48 -10.83 19.01
N PRO A 131 -2.15 -11.02 20.30
CA PRO A 131 -1.63 -9.96 21.14
C PRO A 131 -0.28 -9.44 20.64
N LEU A 132 -0.12 -8.12 20.62
CA LEU A 132 1.15 -7.49 20.28
C LEU A 132 2.18 -7.78 21.39
N PRO A 133 3.31 -8.45 21.06
CA PRO A 133 4.26 -8.89 22.10
C PRO A 133 4.92 -7.73 22.85
N GLN A 134 5.24 -6.64 22.15
CA GLN A 134 5.72 -5.38 22.71
C GLN A 134 5.06 -4.23 21.95
N PRO A 135 4.71 -3.10 22.60
CA PRO A 135 3.98 -1.98 21.97
C PRO A 135 4.65 -1.36 20.75
N TRP A 136 5.97 -1.50 20.65
CA TRP A 136 6.78 -0.96 19.57
C TRP A 136 6.96 -1.95 18.39
N ARG A 137 6.60 -3.23 18.55
CA ARG A 137 6.88 -4.29 17.56
C ARG A 137 6.17 -4.09 16.23
N ALA A 138 4.97 -3.52 16.25
CA ALA A 138 4.24 -3.08 15.07
C ALA A 138 3.28 -1.94 15.43
N ASN A 139 3.00 -1.07 14.49
CA ASN A 139 2.18 0.10 14.71
C ASN A 139 0.69 -0.23 14.58
N GLN A 140 -0.05 -0.10 15.68
CA GLN A 140 -1.50 -0.16 15.69
C GLN A 140 -2.10 1.25 15.63
N ILE A 141 -3.24 1.43 14.92
CA ILE A 141 -3.91 2.71 14.76
C ILE A 141 -4.21 3.34 16.13
N ASN A 142 -3.63 4.51 16.32
CA ASN A 142 -3.91 5.46 17.38
C ASN A 142 -3.67 6.86 16.81
N ALA A 143 -4.68 7.70 16.74
CA ALA A 143 -4.60 9.00 16.09
C ALA A 143 -3.53 9.91 16.68
N GLU A 144 -3.39 9.91 18.03
CA GLU A 144 -2.38 10.72 18.73
C GLU A 144 -0.96 10.26 18.37
N LYS A 145 -0.73 8.92 18.35
CA LYS A 145 0.56 8.36 17.95
C LYS A 145 0.88 8.66 16.49
N ILE A 146 -0.09 8.48 15.58
CA ILE A 146 0.11 8.81 14.15
C ILE A 146 0.56 10.26 13.98
N LEU A 147 -0.11 11.20 14.65
CA LEU A 147 0.24 12.62 14.57
C LEU A 147 1.57 12.94 15.28
N ALA A 148 1.89 12.25 16.37
CA ALA A 148 3.18 12.38 17.04
C ALA A 148 4.32 11.89 16.13
N ASP A 149 4.16 10.74 15.48
CA ASP A 149 5.15 10.20 14.55
C ASP A 149 5.29 11.09 13.30
N ALA A 150 4.19 11.66 12.78
CA ALA A 150 4.23 12.62 11.68
C ALA A 150 5.02 13.90 12.04
N ARG A 151 4.79 14.44 13.23
CA ARG A 151 5.54 15.61 13.73
C ARG A 151 7.01 15.27 13.98
N ALA A 152 7.32 14.09 14.50
CA ALA A 152 8.69 13.59 14.66
C ALA A 152 9.42 13.46 13.31
N ALA A 153 8.73 12.95 12.28
CA ALA A 153 9.26 12.89 10.93
C ALA A 153 9.55 14.29 10.35
N ARG A 154 8.64 15.26 10.57
CA ARG A 154 8.88 16.67 10.20
C ARG A 154 10.11 17.26 10.93
N ALA A 155 10.22 17.00 12.23
CA ALA A 155 11.37 17.46 13.04
C ALA A 155 12.68 16.83 12.56
N ALA A 156 12.65 15.59 12.06
CA ALA A 156 13.78 14.91 11.42
C ALA A 156 14.04 15.38 9.98
N GLY A 157 13.26 16.34 9.47
CA GLY A 157 13.45 17.04 8.21
C GLY A 157 12.65 16.45 7.05
N ALA A 158 11.59 15.70 7.28
CA ALA A 158 10.66 15.31 6.21
C ALA A 158 9.92 16.52 5.66
N GLU A 159 9.87 16.65 4.35
CA GLU A 159 9.18 17.72 3.61
C GLU A 159 7.77 17.30 3.19
N VAL A 160 7.53 15.99 3.02
CA VAL A 160 6.22 15.40 2.79
C VAL A 160 6.07 14.20 3.72
N VAL A 161 4.89 14.01 4.29
CA VAL A 161 4.58 12.87 5.17
C VAL A 161 3.37 12.10 4.62
N VAL A 162 3.60 10.84 4.28
CA VAL A 162 2.59 9.91 3.74
C VAL A 162 2.25 8.84 4.77
N LEU A 163 0.98 8.65 5.06
CA LEU A 163 0.47 7.58 5.91
C LEU A 163 -0.07 6.43 5.03
N SER A 164 0.53 5.26 5.15
CA SER A 164 -0.07 3.99 4.71
C SER A 164 -0.87 3.40 5.88
N VAL A 165 -2.17 3.18 5.71
CA VAL A 165 -3.02 2.72 6.81
C VAL A 165 -3.89 1.55 6.39
N GLN A 166 -3.87 0.48 7.17
CA GLN A 166 -4.71 -0.69 6.99
C GLN A 166 -5.95 -0.57 7.88
N TRP A 167 -7.13 -0.37 7.27
CA TRP A 167 -8.38 -0.04 7.94
C TRP A 167 -9.63 -0.43 7.14
N GLY A 168 -10.82 -0.21 7.70
CA GLY A 168 -12.10 -0.45 7.05
C GLY A 168 -12.57 -1.89 7.19
N ASN A 169 -13.56 -2.25 6.38
CA ASN A 169 -14.15 -3.59 6.35
C ASN A 169 -13.84 -4.27 5.02
N GLU A 170 -13.43 -5.54 5.09
CA GLU A 170 -13.16 -6.33 3.88
C GLU A 170 -14.37 -6.36 2.93
N TYR A 171 -14.09 -6.28 1.64
CA TYR A 171 -15.03 -6.39 0.51
C TYR A 171 -16.09 -5.29 0.42
N GLN A 172 -15.94 -4.18 1.17
CA GLN A 172 -16.82 -3.02 1.10
C GLN A 172 -16.20 -1.90 0.26
N HIS A 173 -16.88 -1.54 -0.84
CA HIS A 173 -16.45 -0.44 -1.70
C HIS A 173 -16.66 0.93 -1.07
N GLU A 174 -17.64 1.09 -0.18
CA GLU A 174 -17.85 2.35 0.55
C GLU A 174 -16.90 2.47 1.72
N ALA A 175 -16.25 3.63 1.84
CA ALA A 175 -15.48 3.95 3.04
C ALA A 175 -16.39 4.07 4.26
N THR A 176 -16.03 3.44 5.37
CA THR A 176 -16.83 3.46 6.61
C THR A 176 -16.86 4.86 7.24
N ALA A 177 -17.77 5.07 8.19
CA ALA A 177 -17.83 6.33 8.93
C ALA A 177 -16.56 6.57 9.74
N GLU A 178 -15.98 5.52 10.30
CA GLU A 178 -14.72 5.54 11.07
C GLU A 178 -13.53 5.92 10.19
N GLN A 179 -13.41 5.33 8.98
CA GLN A 179 -12.37 5.71 8.03
C GLN A 179 -12.46 7.20 7.69
N LYS A 180 -13.65 7.70 7.37
CA LYS A 180 -13.89 9.12 7.04
C LYS A 180 -13.59 10.06 8.20
N ALA A 181 -14.01 9.69 9.41
CA ALA A 181 -13.76 10.48 10.62
C ALA A 181 -12.26 10.57 10.92
N LEU A 182 -11.57 9.44 10.90
CA LEU A 182 -10.14 9.37 11.15
C LEU A 182 -9.35 10.13 10.07
N ALA A 183 -9.69 9.99 8.78
CA ALA A 183 -9.05 10.73 7.69
C ALA A 183 -9.15 12.25 7.91
N ARG A 184 -10.35 12.76 8.24
CA ARG A 184 -10.55 14.19 8.51
C ARG A 184 -9.76 14.66 9.72
N GLN A 185 -9.75 13.88 10.81
CA GLN A 185 -8.98 14.20 12.02
C GLN A 185 -7.48 14.29 11.70
N LEU A 186 -6.94 13.31 11.00
CA LEU A 186 -5.51 13.24 10.72
C LEU A 186 -5.07 14.29 9.69
N LEU A 187 -5.83 14.51 8.62
CA LEU A 187 -5.48 15.51 7.58
C LEU A 187 -5.72 16.95 8.01
N ALA A 188 -6.43 17.19 9.11
CA ALA A 188 -6.51 18.52 9.72
C ALA A 188 -5.17 18.96 10.32
N ASP A 189 -4.29 18.03 10.68
CA ASP A 189 -2.95 18.36 11.19
C ASP A 189 -2.00 18.70 10.04
N PRO A 190 -1.23 19.80 10.12
CA PRO A 190 -0.29 20.17 9.07
C PRO A 190 0.89 19.20 8.89
N ALA A 191 1.15 18.33 9.87
CA ALA A 191 2.25 17.39 9.80
C ALA A 191 2.01 16.24 8.81
N LEU A 192 0.77 15.93 8.44
CA LEU A 192 0.42 14.84 7.51
C LEU A 192 -0.11 15.39 6.18
N ASP A 193 0.34 14.87 5.03
CA ASP A 193 -0.01 15.39 3.70
C ASP A 193 -0.91 14.47 2.89
N LEU A 194 -0.78 13.14 3.07
CA LEU A 194 -1.45 12.15 2.23
C LEU A 194 -1.78 10.90 3.04
N ILE A 195 -2.95 10.32 2.81
CA ILE A 195 -3.35 9.01 3.37
C ILE A 195 -3.61 8.02 2.24
N ILE A 196 -3.00 6.84 2.33
CA ILE A 196 -3.21 5.70 1.44
C ILE A 196 -3.72 4.52 2.27
N GLY A 197 -4.95 4.12 2.01
CA GLY A 197 -5.63 3.02 2.70
C GLY A 197 -5.47 1.69 2.00
N THR A 198 -5.44 0.62 2.80
CA THR A 198 -5.36 -0.79 2.37
C THR A 198 -6.29 -1.65 3.23
N HIS A 199 -6.24 -2.97 3.17
CA HIS A 199 -7.00 -3.97 3.92
C HIS A 199 -8.28 -4.47 3.25
N VAL A 200 -9.11 -3.58 2.74
CA VAL A 200 -10.48 -3.93 2.32
C VAL A 200 -10.56 -4.86 1.10
N HIS A 201 -9.43 -5.16 0.45
CA HIS A 201 -9.28 -6.06 -0.70
C HIS A 201 -10.11 -5.69 -1.93
N VAL A 202 -10.74 -4.54 -1.95
CA VAL A 202 -11.45 -3.93 -3.08
C VAL A 202 -11.09 -2.45 -3.18
N VAL A 203 -11.28 -1.86 -4.33
CA VAL A 203 -11.07 -0.41 -4.49
C VAL A 203 -12.14 0.35 -3.69
N GLN A 204 -11.73 1.39 -2.99
CA GLN A 204 -12.59 2.34 -2.29
C GLN A 204 -12.43 3.75 -2.88
N PRO A 205 -13.31 4.72 -2.53
CA PRO A 205 -13.24 6.07 -3.06
C PRO A 205 -11.94 6.79 -2.74
N PHE A 206 -11.70 7.83 -3.53
CA PHE A 206 -10.76 8.89 -3.18
C PHE A 206 -11.54 10.13 -2.73
N GLU A 207 -10.99 10.86 -1.78
CA GLU A 207 -11.57 12.12 -1.29
C GLU A 207 -10.47 13.19 -1.18
N LYS A 208 -10.81 14.42 -1.59
CA LYS A 208 -9.98 15.57 -1.29
C LYS A 208 -10.53 16.29 -0.07
N ILE A 209 -9.74 16.38 0.99
CA ILE A 209 -10.07 17.05 2.24
C ILE A 209 -9.24 18.32 2.36
N GLY A 210 -9.88 19.48 2.11
CA GLY A 210 -9.14 20.73 1.96
C GLY A 210 -8.21 20.68 0.74
N THR A 211 -6.90 20.79 0.96
CA THR A 211 -5.88 20.69 -0.09
C THR A 211 -5.22 19.30 -0.18
N LYS A 212 -5.55 18.40 0.75
CA LYS A 212 -4.92 17.08 0.91
C LYS A 212 -5.82 15.96 0.39
N TRP A 213 -5.23 14.79 0.17
CA TRP A 213 -5.94 13.64 -0.40
C TRP A 213 -5.93 12.43 0.53
N VAL A 214 -6.98 11.63 0.44
CA VAL A 214 -7.06 10.27 0.93
C VAL A 214 -7.54 9.34 -0.18
N ALA A 215 -6.81 8.24 -0.40
CA ALA A 215 -7.30 7.06 -1.11
C ALA A 215 -7.72 6.05 -0.03
N TYR A 216 -9.01 5.78 0.13
CA TYR A 216 -9.50 4.96 1.23
C TYR A 216 -9.11 3.49 1.13
N GLY A 217 -9.03 2.94 -0.09
CA GLY A 217 -8.58 1.59 -0.37
C GLY A 217 -8.19 1.44 -1.84
N LEU A 218 -7.06 0.78 -2.10
CA LEU A 218 -6.54 0.60 -3.46
C LEU A 218 -6.87 -0.78 -4.06
N GLY A 219 -7.54 -1.67 -3.31
CA GLY A 219 -7.78 -3.04 -3.75
C GLY A 219 -6.52 -3.91 -3.72
N ASN A 220 -6.53 -4.99 -4.48
CA ASN A 220 -5.42 -5.94 -4.53
C ASN A 220 -4.56 -5.75 -5.78
N GLU A 221 -3.23 -5.85 -5.59
CA GLU A 221 -2.27 -5.94 -6.70
C GLU A 221 -1.83 -7.39 -6.94
N VAL A 222 -1.63 -8.17 -5.88
CA VAL A 222 -1.19 -9.57 -5.97
C VAL A 222 -1.94 -10.42 -4.95
N ALA A 223 -3.24 -10.43 -5.02
CA ALA A 223 -4.05 -11.29 -4.19
C ALA A 223 -5.27 -11.82 -4.96
N ARG A 224 -5.78 -12.95 -4.51
CA ARG A 224 -7.01 -13.55 -4.99
C ARG A 224 -7.77 -14.12 -3.82
N HIS A 225 -9.02 -13.76 -3.70
CA HIS A 225 -9.95 -14.39 -2.77
C HIS A 225 -10.89 -15.34 -3.52
N ALA A 226 -11.32 -16.40 -2.84
CA ALA A 226 -12.28 -17.31 -3.42
C ALA A 226 -13.64 -16.61 -3.67
N GLU A 227 -14.03 -15.76 -2.73
CA GLU A 227 -15.23 -14.93 -2.79
C GLU A 227 -14.95 -13.57 -2.08
N PRO A 228 -15.52 -12.44 -2.53
CA PRO A 228 -16.28 -12.31 -3.78
C PRO A 228 -15.37 -12.36 -5.01
N ARG A 229 -15.81 -13.08 -6.06
CA ARG A 229 -15.05 -13.19 -7.31
C ARG A 229 -15.19 -11.94 -8.17
N GLY A 230 -14.14 -11.64 -8.93
CA GLY A 230 -14.13 -10.58 -9.92
C GLY A 230 -13.84 -9.20 -9.35
N VAL A 231 -14.18 -8.90 -8.10
CA VAL A 231 -13.91 -7.59 -7.48
C VAL A 231 -12.60 -7.56 -6.70
N THR A 232 -12.15 -8.71 -6.18
CA THR A 232 -10.89 -8.84 -5.44
C THR A 232 -9.66 -9.04 -6.32
N GLU A 233 -9.85 -9.21 -7.62
CA GLU A 233 -8.77 -9.16 -8.63
C GLU A 233 -8.55 -7.75 -9.17
N GLU A 234 -9.41 -6.79 -8.81
CA GLU A 234 -9.35 -5.40 -9.26
C GLU A 234 -8.62 -4.53 -8.24
N GLY A 235 -7.73 -3.68 -8.73
CA GLY A 235 -6.95 -2.75 -7.90
C GLY A 235 -6.76 -1.41 -8.58
N ALA A 236 -6.03 -0.54 -7.90
CA ALA A 236 -5.64 0.77 -8.42
C ALA A 236 -4.26 1.18 -7.91
N ILE A 237 -3.44 1.73 -8.79
CA ILE A 237 -2.21 2.43 -8.42
C ILE A 237 -2.54 3.92 -8.37
N ALA A 238 -2.39 4.54 -7.21
CA ALA A 238 -2.59 5.98 -7.01
C ALA A 238 -1.28 6.73 -7.28
N ARG A 239 -1.38 7.88 -7.95
CA ARG A 239 -0.25 8.77 -8.20
C ARG A 239 -0.60 10.19 -7.77
N PHE A 240 0.29 10.80 -6.99
CA PHE A 240 0.17 12.17 -6.52
C PHE A 240 1.45 12.94 -6.84
N LYS A 241 1.32 14.05 -7.56
CA LYS A 241 2.43 14.95 -7.81
C LYS A 241 2.37 16.09 -6.82
N PHE A 242 3.46 16.25 -6.07
CA PHE A 242 3.61 17.34 -5.13
C PHE A 242 4.44 18.47 -5.76
N GLU A 243 4.07 19.71 -5.45
CA GLU A 243 4.89 20.89 -5.75
C GLU A 243 5.04 21.74 -4.50
N GLN A 244 6.21 22.34 -4.34
CA GLN A 244 6.45 23.30 -3.25
C GLN A 244 5.76 24.62 -3.58
N ARG A 245 4.95 25.11 -2.66
CA ARG A 245 4.22 26.38 -2.71
C ARG A 245 4.62 27.24 -1.51
N ALA A 246 4.13 28.46 -1.44
CA ALA A 246 4.43 29.38 -0.32
C ALA A 246 4.01 28.80 1.05
N GLU A 247 2.92 28.02 1.07
CA GLU A 247 2.36 27.40 2.29
C GLU A 247 2.89 25.96 2.53
N GLY A 248 3.84 25.46 1.75
CA GLY A 248 4.40 24.12 1.85
C GLY A 248 4.15 23.25 0.62
N TRP A 249 4.35 21.94 0.76
CA TRP A 249 4.14 20.96 -0.29
C TRP A 249 2.65 20.68 -0.49
N THR A 250 2.18 20.73 -1.74
CA THR A 250 0.77 20.56 -2.09
C THR A 250 0.64 19.63 -3.27
N VAL A 251 -0.38 18.76 -3.26
CA VAL A 251 -0.71 17.91 -4.40
C VAL A 251 -1.31 18.77 -5.51
N VAL A 252 -0.63 18.82 -6.66
CA VAL A 252 -1.06 19.58 -7.85
C VAL A 252 -1.69 18.69 -8.92
N GLU A 253 -1.32 17.42 -8.96
CA GLU A 253 -1.95 16.41 -9.83
C GLU A 253 -2.23 15.15 -9.02
N ALA A 254 -3.43 14.61 -9.18
CA ALA A 254 -3.84 13.34 -8.61
C ALA A 254 -4.41 12.45 -9.73
N SER A 255 -3.93 11.22 -9.81
CA SER A 255 -4.45 10.25 -10.78
C SER A 255 -4.44 8.84 -10.22
N TYR A 256 -5.19 7.95 -10.86
CA TYR A 256 -5.18 6.54 -10.58
C TYR A 256 -5.08 5.73 -11.88
N THR A 257 -4.40 4.59 -11.80
CA THR A 257 -4.34 3.58 -12.87
C THR A 257 -5.11 2.37 -12.41
N PRO A 258 -6.22 1.98 -13.07
CA PRO A 258 -6.92 0.75 -12.72
C PRO A 258 -6.06 -0.46 -13.12
N THR A 259 -5.97 -1.44 -12.23
CA THR A 259 -5.23 -2.69 -12.42
C THR A 259 -6.13 -3.90 -12.34
N LEU A 260 -5.65 -5.03 -12.87
CA LEU A 260 -6.35 -6.31 -12.82
C LEU A 260 -5.35 -7.45 -12.66
N VAL A 261 -5.60 -8.34 -11.71
CA VAL A 261 -4.92 -9.63 -11.63
C VAL A 261 -5.63 -10.60 -12.58
N GLU A 262 -5.01 -10.90 -13.71
CA GLU A 262 -5.50 -11.93 -14.64
C GLU A 262 -5.04 -13.30 -14.16
N LEU A 263 -5.99 -14.18 -13.89
CA LEU A 263 -5.74 -15.45 -13.19
C LEU A 263 -5.07 -16.53 -14.06
N GLY A 264 -4.88 -16.26 -15.35
CA GLY A 264 -4.10 -17.10 -16.26
C GLY A 264 -4.56 -18.54 -16.43
N PRO A 265 -3.63 -19.51 -16.71
CA PRO A 265 -2.17 -19.40 -16.70
C PRO A 265 -1.58 -18.59 -17.88
N PRO A 266 -0.51 -17.82 -17.67
CA PRO A 266 0.09 -17.46 -16.38
C PRO A 266 -0.70 -16.36 -15.66
N ILE A 267 -0.58 -16.30 -14.33
CA ILE A 267 -1.13 -15.18 -13.54
C ILE A 267 -0.32 -13.91 -13.84
N ARG A 268 -1.01 -12.79 -14.07
CA ARG A 268 -0.37 -11.50 -14.39
C ARG A 268 -1.14 -10.34 -13.76
N LEU A 269 -0.42 -9.39 -13.24
CA LEU A 269 -0.94 -8.07 -12.90
C LEU A 269 -0.78 -7.15 -14.11
N VAL A 270 -1.87 -6.52 -14.54
CA VAL A 270 -1.88 -5.66 -15.74
C VAL A 270 -2.40 -4.26 -15.44
N ASP A 271 -1.75 -3.27 -16.02
CA ASP A 271 -2.25 -1.90 -16.13
C ASP A 271 -3.32 -1.85 -17.21
N LEU A 272 -4.57 -1.60 -16.81
CA LEU A 272 -5.71 -1.61 -17.72
C LEU A 272 -5.74 -0.43 -18.71
N THR A 273 -4.90 0.58 -18.52
CA THR A 273 -4.76 1.68 -19.49
C THR A 273 -3.86 1.33 -20.67
N ARG A 274 -3.03 0.27 -20.53
CA ARG A 274 -1.98 -0.11 -21.50
C ARG A 274 -2.25 -1.40 -22.26
N VAL A 275 -3.33 -2.10 -21.92
CA VAL A 275 -3.69 -3.39 -22.54
C VAL A 275 -4.94 -3.28 -23.41
N PRO A 276 -5.08 -4.07 -24.48
CA PRO A 276 -6.28 -4.07 -25.32
C PRO A 276 -7.53 -4.34 -24.52
N ALA A 277 -8.64 -3.70 -24.88
CA ALA A 277 -9.93 -3.88 -24.21
C ALA A 277 -10.46 -5.32 -24.42
N THR A 278 -11.00 -5.88 -23.34
CA THR A 278 -11.84 -7.08 -23.33
C THR A 278 -13.05 -6.81 -22.47
N ALA A 279 -14.08 -7.64 -22.55
CA ALA A 279 -15.29 -7.47 -21.71
C ALA A 279 -14.93 -7.40 -20.22
N ARG A 280 -14.06 -8.31 -19.73
CA ARG A 280 -13.63 -8.34 -18.32
C ARG A 280 -12.80 -7.10 -17.92
N ARG A 281 -11.89 -6.67 -18.79
CA ARG A 281 -11.06 -5.46 -18.55
C ARG A 281 -11.92 -4.20 -18.53
N THR A 282 -12.87 -4.08 -19.45
CA THR A 282 -13.81 -2.96 -19.50
C THR A 282 -14.69 -2.92 -18.27
N GLU A 283 -15.20 -4.07 -17.81
CA GLU A 283 -15.97 -4.18 -16.57
C GLU A 283 -15.16 -3.69 -15.36
N ALA A 284 -13.89 -4.13 -15.23
CA ALA A 284 -12.99 -3.72 -14.16
C ALA A 284 -12.73 -2.22 -14.17
N ILE A 285 -12.45 -1.64 -15.34
CA ILE A 285 -12.26 -0.19 -15.49
C ILE A 285 -13.50 0.56 -15.02
N ASN A 286 -14.68 0.18 -15.51
CA ASN A 286 -15.92 0.88 -15.21
C ASN A 286 -16.28 0.79 -13.73
N ARG A 287 -16.09 -0.36 -13.10
CA ARG A 287 -16.33 -0.55 -11.67
C ARG A 287 -15.35 0.28 -10.84
N THR A 288 -14.05 0.15 -11.11
CA THR A 288 -13.01 0.94 -10.43
C THR A 288 -13.27 2.43 -10.55
N GLU A 289 -13.58 2.93 -11.75
CA GLU A 289 -13.88 4.34 -11.99
C GLU A 289 -15.13 4.79 -11.22
N GLY A 290 -16.20 4.01 -11.26
CA GLY A 290 -17.43 4.30 -10.52
C GLY A 290 -17.19 4.41 -9.01
N VAL A 291 -16.38 3.52 -8.46
CA VAL A 291 -16.03 3.54 -7.02
C VAL A 291 -15.10 4.71 -6.69
N VAL A 292 -14.01 4.87 -7.42
CA VAL A 292 -13.01 5.91 -7.17
C VAL A 292 -13.64 7.31 -7.16
N PHE A 293 -14.61 7.56 -8.04
CA PHE A 293 -15.30 8.84 -8.17
C PHE A 293 -16.57 8.99 -7.33
N SER A 294 -16.97 7.97 -6.57
CA SER A 294 -18.25 7.96 -5.84
C SER A 294 -18.38 9.06 -4.78
N MET A 295 -17.25 9.65 -4.34
CA MET A 295 -17.22 10.82 -3.43
C MET A 295 -16.90 12.13 -4.17
N GLY A 296 -17.06 12.19 -5.48
CA GLY A 296 -16.89 13.42 -6.26
C GLY A 296 -15.44 13.84 -6.54
N ALA A 297 -14.49 12.92 -6.39
CA ALA A 297 -13.05 13.22 -6.55
C ALA A 297 -12.68 13.69 -7.97
N ASN A 298 -13.43 13.26 -9.01
CA ASN A 298 -13.25 13.75 -10.39
C ASN A 298 -13.49 15.26 -10.53
N GLY A 299 -14.52 15.80 -9.84
CA GLY A 299 -14.78 17.24 -9.79
C GLY A 299 -13.71 18.03 -9.01
N GLN A 300 -12.82 17.35 -8.28
CA GLN A 300 -11.78 17.93 -7.45
C GLN A 300 -10.37 17.73 -8.03
N GLY A 301 -10.26 17.21 -9.26
CA GLY A 301 -9.01 17.09 -9.99
C GLY A 301 -8.37 15.69 -10.00
N LEU A 302 -9.07 14.65 -9.50
CA LEU A 302 -8.64 13.28 -9.71
C LEU A 302 -8.97 12.81 -11.13
N ALA A 303 -8.01 12.23 -11.83
CA ALA A 303 -8.20 11.71 -13.17
C ALA A 303 -7.72 10.25 -13.28
N ARG A 304 -8.32 9.50 -14.23
CA ARG A 304 -7.72 8.24 -14.65
C ARG A 304 -6.43 8.54 -15.43
N ALA A 305 -5.35 7.83 -15.10
CA ALA A 305 -4.08 7.96 -15.81
C ALA A 305 -4.25 7.62 -17.32
N LYS A 306 -3.48 8.30 -18.13
CA LYS A 306 -3.33 7.96 -19.55
C LYS A 306 -2.22 6.91 -19.73
N PRO A 307 -2.24 6.11 -20.81
CA PRO A 307 -1.22 5.10 -21.11
C PRO A 307 0.23 5.61 -21.08
#